data_0c00e3e8be106712125573cb0e059ba1
#
_entry.id   0c00e3e8be106712125573cb0e059ba1
#
_cell.length_a   1.000
_cell.length_b   1.000
_cell.length_c   1.000
_cell.angle_alpha   90.00
_cell.angle_beta   90.00
_cell.angle_gamma   90.00
#
_symmetry.space_group_name_H-M   'P 1'
#
loop_
_entity.id
_entity.type
_entity.pdbx_description
1 polymer ?
#
loop_
_entity_poly.entity_id
_entity_poly.type
_entity_poly.pdbx_seq_one_letter_code
_entity_poly.pdbx_strand_id
1 'polypeptide(L)'
;MLGARLIRAGLLDVVVAGGTDALCQFTVNGFASLKILDTQPCRPFDATRAGLNLGEGAGYIVLQRADAPSVRDYGRLLGFANTNDATHQTATSQSGDGAFLSMSKALQM
;
A
#
# COMPACT_ATOMS: atom_id res chain seq x y z
N MET A 1 -6.58 -4.54 -3.62
CA MET A 1 -7.99 -4.12 -3.62
C MET A 1 -8.77 -4.55 -4.87
N LEU A 2 -8.30 -4.26 -6.10
CA LEU A 2 -9.02 -4.68 -7.31
C LEU A 2 -9.25 -6.19 -7.35
N GLY A 3 -8.23 -7.00 -7.11
CA GLY A 3 -8.36 -8.47 -7.07
C GLY A 3 -9.42 -8.96 -6.09
N ALA A 4 -9.45 -8.41 -4.87
CA ALA A 4 -10.46 -8.77 -3.89
C ALA A 4 -11.89 -8.41 -4.34
N ARG A 5 -12.04 -7.28 -5.05
CA ARG A 5 -13.34 -6.88 -5.62
C ARG A 5 -13.79 -7.84 -6.71
N LEU A 6 -12.89 -8.26 -7.58
CA LEU A 6 -13.19 -9.20 -8.67
C LEU A 6 -13.57 -10.58 -8.14
N ILE A 7 -12.87 -11.07 -7.12
CA ILE A 7 -13.21 -12.34 -6.44
C ILE A 7 -14.59 -12.22 -5.76
N ARG A 8 -14.83 -11.14 -5.02
CA ARG A 8 -16.12 -10.93 -4.33
C ARG A 8 -17.30 -10.79 -5.30
N ALA A 9 -17.05 -10.24 -6.49
CA ALA A 9 -18.06 -10.15 -7.55
C ALA A 9 -18.27 -11.46 -8.31
N GLY A 10 -17.55 -12.54 -7.98
CA GLY A 10 -17.63 -13.82 -8.68
C GLY A 10 -17.04 -13.81 -10.09
N LEU A 11 -16.25 -12.81 -10.43
CA LEU A 11 -15.63 -12.68 -11.75
C LEU A 11 -14.33 -13.46 -11.86
N LEU A 12 -13.64 -13.69 -10.75
CA LEU A 12 -12.41 -14.48 -10.68
C LEU A 12 -12.40 -15.32 -9.39
N ASP A 13 -11.83 -16.50 -9.47
CA ASP A 13 -11.68 -17.40 -8.32
C ASP A 13 -10.36 -17.17 -7.58
N VAL A 14 -9.31 -16.83 -8.33
CA VAL A 14 -7.94 -16.62 -7.82
C VAL A 14 -7.32 -15.40 -8.49
N VAL A 15 -6.58 -14.62 -7.71
CA VAL A 15 -5.83 -13.46 -8.20
C VAL A 15 -4.45 -13.45 -7.57
N VAL A 16 -3.42 -13.29 -8.38
CA VAL A 16 -2.09 -12.92 -7.92
C VAL A 16 -2.01 -11.40 -7.89
N ALA A 17 -1.81 -10.83 -6.71
CA ALA A 17 -1.72 -9.39 -6.51
C ALA A 17 -0.37 -9.03 -5.89
N GLY A 18 0.28 -8.01 -6.43
CA GLY A 18 1.58 -7.58 -5.92
C GLY A 18 2.20 -6.52 -6.78
N GLY A 19 3.47 -6.33 -6.61
CA GLY A 19 4.27 -5.39 -7.36
C GLY A 19 5.74 -5.64 -7.21
N THR A 20 6.50 -5.02 -8.08
CA THR A 20 7.96 -4.98 -8.02
C THR A 20 8.40 -3.56 -8.30
N ASP A 21 9.47 -3.15 -7.66
CA ASP A 21 10.11 -1.87 -7.87
C ASP A 21 11.63 -2.05 -7.92
N ALA A 22 12.27 -1.30 -8.79
CA ALA A 22 13.71 -1.32 -8.98
C ALA A 22 14.27 0.10 -8.93
N LEU A 23 15.47 0.25 -8.38
CA LEU A 23 16.17 1.52 -8.39
C LEU A 23 16.58 1.88 -9.81
N CYS A 24 16.18 3.05 -10.27
CA CYS A 24 16.62 3.63 -11.53
C CYS A 24 16.94 5.12 -11.33
N GLN A 25 17.75 5.66 -12.24
CA GLN A 25 18.17 7.07 -12.17
C GLN A 25 16.97 8.04 -12.13
N PHE A 26 15.91 7.74 -12.87
CA PHE A 26 14.70 8.57 -12.88
C PHE A 26 14.09 8.65 -11.49
N THR A 27 13.91 7.50 -10.82
CA THR A 27 13.35 7.45 -9.45
C THR A 27 14.24 8.18 -8.46
N VAL A 28 15.56 7.87 -8.49
CA VAL A 28 16.52 8.49 -7.56
C VAL A 28 16.56 10.00 -7.75
N ASN A 29 16.69 10.49 -8.98
CA ASN A 29 16.73 11.92 -9.27
C ASN A 29 15.42 12.62 -8.96
N GLY A 30 14.28 11.97 -9.19
CA GLY A 30 12.97 12.48 -8.84
C GLY A 30 12.84 12.75 -7.35
N PHE A 31 13.14 11.76 -6.50
CA PHE A 31 13.06 11.92 -5.05
C PHE A 31 14.17 12.86 -4.51
N ALA A 32 15.36 12.84 -5.11
CA ALA A 32 16.42 13.79 -4.73
C ALA A 32 16.01 15.25 -5.00
N SER A 33 15.33 15.51 -6.12
CA SER A 33 14.86 16.87 -6.46
C SER A 33 13.81 17.39 -5.46
N LEU A 34 13.05 16.50 -4.81
CA LEU A 34 12.11 16.84 -3.75
C LEU A 34 12.79 17.07 -2.39
N LYS A 35 14.10 16.82 -2.28
CA LYS A 35 14.89 16.96 -1.04
C LYS A 35 14.33 16.18 0.14
N ILE A 36 13.82 14.99 -0.10
CA ILE A 36 13.20 14.12 0.92
C ILE A 36 13.99 12.84 1.18
N LEU A 37 15.19 12.71 0.61
CA LEU A 37 16.09 11.59 0.89
C LEU A 37 16.94 11.85 2.13
N ASP A 38 17.06 10.83 2.99
CA ASP A 38 17.99 10.84 4.13
C ASP A 38 19.24 10.02 3.79
N THR A 39 20.38 10.46 4.25
CA THR A 39 21.66 9.74 4.16
C THR A 39 21.84 8.69 5.26
N GLN A 40 21.02 8.78 6.30
CA GLN A 40 20.96 7.80 7.39
C GLN A 40 19.76 6.86 7.18
N PRO A 41 19.77 5.68 7.82
CA PRO A 41 18.63 4.78 7.77
C PRO A 41 17.33 5.47 8.16
N CYS A 42 16.28 5.23 7.37
CA CYS A 42 14.96 5.80 7.58
C CYS A 42 14.42 5.47 8.98
N ARG A 43 13.89 6.47 9.65
CA ARG A 43 13.34 6.40 11.02
C ARG A 43 11.87 6.80 11.00
N PRO A 44 10.95 5.92 10.55
CA PRO A 44 9.53 6.23 10.51
C PRO A 44 8.99 6.62 11.89
N PHE A 45 8.17 7.66 11.94
CA PHE A 45 7.54 8.20 13.16
C PHE A 45 8.50 8.79 14.21
N ASP A 46 9.80 8.77 13.99
CA ASP A 46 10.77 9.37 14.90
C ASP A 46 10.74 10.90 14.82
N ALA A 47 10.92 11.57 15.95
CA ALA A 47 10.97 13.03 16.01
C ALA A 47 12.18 13.61 15.25
N THR A 48 13.26 12.84 15.10
CA THR A 48 14.51 13.24 14.43
C THR A 48 14.56 12.75 12.97
N ARG A 49 13.47 12.23 12.42
CA ARG A 49 13.46 11.78 11.03
C ARG A 49 13.79 12.92 10.08
N ALA A 50 14.65 12.65 9.11
CA ALA A 50 15.10 13.66 8.15
C ALA A 50 14.72 13.34 6.69
N GLY A 51 14.16 12.17 6.44
CA GLY A 51 13.77 11.75 5.10
C GLY A 51 13.51 10.25 4.98
N LEU A 52 13.56 9.77 3.76
CA LEU A 52 13.38 8.36 3.43
C LEU A 52 14.58 7.81 2.67
N ASN A 53 14.69 6.50 2.58
CA ASN A 53 15.63 5.79 1.71
C ASN A 53 14.85 5.10 0.58
N LEU A 54 15.46 5.09 -0.60
CA LEU A 54 14.94 4.30 -1.72
C LEU A 54 15.49 2.87 -1.65
N GLY A 55 14.71 1.92 -2.06
CA GLY A 55 15.07 0.51 -2.14
C GLY A 55 14.48 -0.16 -3.37
N GLU A 56 14.81 -1.42 -3.54
CA GLU A 56 14.21 -2.30 -4.55
C GLU A 56 13.59 -3.51 -3.86
N GLY A 57 12.58 -4.08 -4.49
CA GLY A 57 11.95 -5.27 -3.97
C GLY A 57 10.78 -5.73 -4.82
N ALA A 58 10.33 -6.94 -4.55
CA ALA A 58 9.14 -7.52 -5.13
C ALA A 58 8.33 -8.24 -4.06
N GLY A 59 7.02 -8.07 -4.08
CA GLY A 59 6.12 -8.74 -3.17
C GLY A 59 4.82 -9.12 -3.86
N TYR A 60 4.40 -10.38 -3.71
CA TYR A 60 3.18 -10.90 -4.31
C TYR A 60 2.42 -11.75 -3.31
N ILE A 61 1.10 -11.65 -3.34
CA ILE A 61 0.17 -12.48 -2.59
C ILE A 61 -0.81 -13.15 -3.54
N VAL A 62 -1.23 -14.36 -3.19
CA VAL A 62 -2.33 -15.03 -3.86
C VAL A 62 -3.59 -14.83 -3.05
N LEU A 63 -4.61 -14.27 -3.68
CA LEU A 63 -5.94 -14.13 -3.12
C LEU A 63 -6.86 -15.14 -3.78
N GLN A 64 -7.68 -15.82 -3.00
CA GLN A 64 -8.68 -16.75 -3.49
C GLN A 64 -9.97 -16.65 -2.65
N ARG A 65 -11.03 -17.26 -3.12
CA ARG A 65 -12.27 -17.37 -2.36
C ARG A 65 -12.03 -18.12 -1.05
N ALA A 66 -12.72 -17.72 0.01
CA ALA A 66 -12.55 -18.31 1.33
C ALA A 66 -13.02 -19.77 1.42
N ASP A 67 -13.90 -20.20 0.50
CA ASP A 67 -14.41 -21.56 0.40
C ASP A 67 -13.60 -22.44 -0.59
N ALA A 68 -12.60 -21.88 -1.26
CA ALA A 68 -11.74 -22.63 -2.16
C ALA A 68 -10.75 -23.51 -1.37
N PRO A 69 -10.42 -24.73 -1.88
CA PRO A 69 -9.39 -25.55 -1.26
C PRO A 69 -8.05 -24.82 -1.21
N SER A 70 -7.39 -24.85 -0.06
CA SER A 70 -6.07 -24.25 0.10
C SER A 70 -5.15 -25.24 0.81
N VAL A 71 -3.90 -25.29 0.34
CA VAL A 71 -2.84 -26.05 1.01
C VAL A 71 -2.36 -25.33 2.27
N ARG A 72 -2.43 -23.97 2.26
CA ARG A 72 -2.00 -23.14 3.37
C ARG A 72 -2.69 -21.79 3.34
N ASP A 73 -3.36 -21.45 4.43
CA ASP A 73 -3.95 -20.14 4.64
C ASP A 73 -3.06 -19.28 5.53
N TYR A 74 -2.79 -18.05 5.10
CA TYR A 74 -2.04 -17.06 5.88
C TYR A 74 -2.96 -16.10 6.64
N GLY A 75 -4.21 -16.02 6.24
CA GLY A 75 -5.21 -15.16 6.84
C GLY A 75 -6.36 -14.85 5.88
N ARG A 76 -7.31 -14.07 6.37
CA ARG A 76 -8.48 -13.64 5.59
C ARG A 76 -8.49 -12.13 5.42
N LEU A 77 -8.79 -11.67 4.22
CA LEU A 77 -9.07 -10.26 3.95
C LEU A 77 -10.53 -9.97 4.31
N LEU A 78 -10.76 -9.35 5.46
CA LEU A 78 -12.10 -9.07 5.97
C LEU A 78 -12.70 -7.78 5.41
N GLY A 79 -11.87 -6.78 5.14
CA GLY A 79 -12.33 -5.50 4.60
C GLY A 79 -11.24 -4.76 3.85
N PHE A 80 -11.65 -3.83 3.01
CA PHE A 80 -10.76 -2.95 2.27
C PHE A 80 -11.48 -1.67 1.84
N ALA A 81 -10.76 -0.57 1.81
CA ALA A 81 -11.30 0.69 1.30
C ALA A 81 -10.25 1.49 0.53
N ASN A 82 -10.72 2.33 -0.36
CA ASN A 82 -9.93 3.33 -1.04
C ASN A 82 -10.58 4.69 -0.86
N THR A 83 -9.79 5.66 -0.44
CA THR A 83 -10.22 7.03 -0.22
C THR A 83 -9.20 7.99 -0.80
N ASN A 84 -9.64 9.18 -1.15
CA ASN A 84 -8.76 10.26 -1.59
C ASN A 84 -8.79 11.36 -0.52
N ASP A 85 -7.61 11.79 -0.08
CA ASP A 85 -7.46 12.90 0.87
C ASP A 85 -7.75 14.26 0.20
N ALA A 86 -7.32 14.44 -1.04
CA ALA A 86 -7.51 15.65 -1.85
C ALA A 86 -7.04 16.97 -1.19
N THR A 87 -6.19 16.91 -0.16
CA THR A 87 -5.71 18.09 0.56
C THR A 87 -4.56 18.78 -0.16
N HIS A 88 -3.60 18.00 -0.66
CA HIS A 88 -2.39 18.51 -1.31
C HIS A 88 -1.85 17.48 -2.32
N GLN A 89 -1.05 17.93 -3.30
CA GLN A 89 -0.52 17.05 -4.35
C GLN A 89 0.40 15.94 -3.82
N THR A 90 1.14 16.21 -2.74
CA THR A 90 2.17 15.29 -2.20
C THR A 90 2.09 15.08 -0.69
N ALA A 91 1.25 15.83 0.03
CA ALA A 91 1.13 15.73 1.49
C ALA A 91 -0.27 15.27 1.89
N THR A 92 -0.35 14.51 2.97
CA THR A 92 -1.61 14.14 3.61
C THR A 92 -2.17 15.29 4.45
N SER A 93 -3.46 15.25 4.77
CA SER A 93 -4.08 16.18 5.72
C SER A 93 -3.43 16.04 7.10
N GLN A 94 -3.27 17.15 7.81
CA GLN A 94 -2.73 17.15 9.17
C GLN A 94 -3.64 16.41 10.15
N SER A 95 -4.93 16.41 9.91
CA SER A 95 -5.94 15.68 10.68
C SER A 95 -5.92 14.16 10.41
N GLY A 96 -5.32 13.71 9.30
CA GLY A 96 -5.30 12.31 8.89
C GLY A 96 -6.65 11.79 8.37
N ASP A 97 -7.52 12.67 7.88
CA ASP A 97 -8.90 12.35 7.49
C ASP A 97 -8.96 11.25 6.41
N GLY A 98 -8.08 11.30 5.42
CA GLY A 98 -8.03 10.29 4.37
C GLY A 98 -7.71 8.90 4.90
N ALA A 99 -6.73 8.80 5.80
CA ALA A 99 -6.35 7.55 6.46
C ALA A 99 -7.47 7.05 7.39
N PHE A 100 -8.02 7.92 8.22
CA PHE A 100 -9.15 7.60 9.11
C PHE A 100 -10.35 7.06 8.32
N LEU A 101 -10.74 7.75 7.24
CA LEU A 101 -11.87 7.35 6.42
C LEU A 101 -11.66 5.99 5.74
N SER A 102 -10.43 5.72 5.23
CA SER A 102 -10.13 4.43 4.61
C SER A 102 -10.18 3.28 5.61
N MET A 103 -9.62 3.46 6.80
CA MET A 103 -9.67 2.47 7.88
C MET A 103 -11.10 2.24 8.35
N SER A 104 -11.86 3.31 8.60
CA SER A 104 -13.26 3.21 9.03
C SER A 104 -14.13 2.46 8.04
N LYS A 105 -14.00 2.77 6.73
CA LYS A 105 -14.74 2.06 5.68
C LYS A 105 -14.32 0.59 5.55
N ALA A 106 -13.05 0.26 5.75
CA ALA A 106 -12.59 -1.12 5.70
C ALA A 106 -13.15 -1.95 6.87
N LEU A 107 -13.31 -1.33 8.05
CA LEU A 107 -13.89 -1.98 9.24
C LEU A 107 -15.40 -2.18 9.16
N GLN A 108 -16.10 -1.44 8.30
CA GLN A 108 -17.56 -1.51 8.12
C GLN A 108 -17.99 -2.54 7.05
N MET A 109 -17.04 -3.24 6.43
CA MET A 109 -17.35 -4.25 5.39
C MET A 109 -17.67 -5.60 5.97
#